data_7a1d6f3a8a9df57a8ebdb3959b405296
#
_entry.id   7a1d6f3a8a9df57a8ebdb3959b405296
#
_cell.length_a   1.000
_cell.length_b   1.000
_cell.length_c   1.000
_cell.angle_alpha   90.00
_cell.angle_beta   90.00
_cell.angle_gamma   90.00
#
_symmetry.space_group_name_H-M   'P 1'
#
loop_
_entity.id
_entity.type
_entity.pdbx_description
1 polymer ?
#
loop_
_entity_poly.entity_id
_entity_poly.type
_entity_poly.pdbx_seq_one_letter_code
_entity_poly.pdbx_strand_id
1 'polypeptide(L)'
;PVKNNIPQYTTVVSTGIGGIKLTIGAEVDCVWNYKPNLKEGDKENPLNHYVELKTNSIINHPKSLFAFENKLFRTWAQCFLVGIPKIIVGFRDENMILRSVEEYETEKIPILIKNNTFQSDNNNGGNGGKKNVPKFMPSIKFLGGFLAWLNENIPKDDENKAWKLKYNSETNKD
;
A
#
# COMPACT_ATOMS: atom_id res chain seq x y z
N PRO A 1 9.58 14.40 23.73
CA PRO A 1 9.75 15.47 22.76
C PRO A 1 8.56 15.45 21.79
N VAL A 2 7.99 16.61 21.50
CA VAL A 2 6.95 16.74 20.48
C VAL A 2 7.59 16.48 19.14
N LYS A 3 7.04 15.54 18.36
CA LYS A 3 7.54 15.23 17.01
C LYS A 3 7.33 16.45 16.11
N ASN A 4 8.40 16.89 15.44
CA ASN A 4 8.29 17.93 14.43
C ASN A 4 7.82 17.29 13.10
N ASN A 5 6.68 17.72 12.58
CA ASN A 5 6.09 17.21 11.34
C ASN A 5 6.50 18.02 10.09
N ILE A 6 7.35 19.05 10.26
CA ILE A 6 7.78 19.91 9.15
C ILE A 6 8.84 19.23 8.29
N PRO A 7 9.92 18.63 8.86
CA PRO A 7 10.89 17.89 8.07
C PRO A 7 10.29 16.54 7.63
N GLN A 8 10.26 16.31 6.32
CA GLN A 8 9.84 15.04 5.72
C GLN A 8 10.98 14.47 4.90
N TYR A 9 11.15 13.15 4.94
CA TYR A 9 12.08 12.47 4.05
C TYR A 9 11.31 11.90 2.86
N THR A 10 11.63 12.41 1.67
CA THR A 10 10.99 12.00 0.43
C THR A 10 11.98 11.27 -0.46
N THR A 11 11.56 10.19 -1.07
CA THR A 11 12.29 9.48 -2.12
C THR A 11 11.58 9.62 -3.46
N VAL A 12 12.35 9.50 -4.55
CA VAL A 12 11.81 9.43 -5.90
C VAL A 12 12.29 8.13 -6.52
N VAL A 13 11.34 7.32 -6.97
CA VAL A 13 11.62 6.00 -7.54
C VAL A 13 11.11 5.91 -8.97
N SER A 14 11.81 5.13 -9.79
CA SER A 14 11.34 4.74 -11.12
C SER A 14 10.83 3.30 -11.07
N THR A 15 9.62 3.09 -11.54
CA THR A 15 8.98 1.78 -11.59
C THR A 15 8.19 1.63 -12.89
N GLY A 16 7.45 0.54 -13.07
CA GLY A 16 6.64 0.33 -14.26
C GLY A 16 5.46 -0.58 -14.02
N ILE A 17 4.33 -0.27 -14.66
CA ILE A 17 3.11 -1.08 -14.64
C ILE A 17 2.58 -1.19 -16.06
N GLY A 18 2.34 -2.43 -16.55
CA GLY A 18 1.75 -2.65 -17.86
C GLY A 18 2.56 -2.08 -19.03
N GLY A 19 3.90 -2.03 -18.90
CA GLY A 19 4.80 -1.46 -19.92
C GLY A 19 4.95 0.08 -19.81
N ILE A 20 4.23 0.74 -18.90
CA ILE A 20 4.32 2.19 -18.69
C ILE A 20 5.34 2.47 -17.60
N LYS A 21 6.31 3.33 -17.90
CA LYS A 21 7.27 3.83 -16.92
C LYS A 21 6.63 4.89 -16.04
N LEU A 22 6.85 4.77 -14.74
CA LEU A 22 6.35 5.70 -13.72
C LEU A 22 7.52 6.29 -12.94
N THR A 23 7.43 7.57 -12.63
CA THR A 23 8.28 8.24 -11.64
C THR A 23 7.38 8.64 -10.49
N ILE A 24 7.65 8.10 -9.30
CA ILE A 24 6.80 8.26 -8.12
C ILE A 24 7.62 8.93 -7.02
N GLY A 25 7.14 10.05 -6.48
CA GLY A 25 7.60 10.63 -5.24
C GLY A 25 6.82 10.05 -4.06
N ALA A 26 7.51 9.67 -3.00
CA ALA A 26 6.88 9.14 -1.80
C ALA A 26 7.62 9.60 -0.54
N GLU A 27 6.85 9.83 0.53
CA GLU A 27 7.39 10.00 1.87
C GLU A 27 7.82 8.64 2.41
N VAL A 28 8.92 8.60 3.16
CA VAL A 28 9.43 7.40 3.82
C VAL A 28 9.42 7.64 5.32
N ASP A 29 8.67 6.82 6.06
CA ASP A 29 8.48 6.98 7.49
C ASP A 29 9.73 6.64 8.30
N CYS A 30 10.48 5.59 7.89
CA CYS A 30 11.60 5.08 8.66
C CYS A 30 12.62 4.34 7.79
N VAL A 31 13.85 4.26 8.28
CA VAL A 31 14.93 3.45 7.73
C VAL A 31 15.29 2.36 8.74
N TRP A 32 15.34 1.11 8.27
CA TRP A 32 15.72 -0.06 9.07
C TRP A 32 17.23 -0.28 9.02
N ASN A 33 17.83 -0.55 10.16
CA ASN A 33 19.27 -0.75 10.37
C ASN A 33 20.10 0.51 10.09
N TYR A 34 20.50 0.75 8.84
CA TYR A 34 21.31 1.90 8.46
C TYR A 34 20.84 2.48 7.13
N LYS A 35 21.20 3.73 6.88
CA LYS A 35 20.95 4.40 5.61
C LYS A 35 22.18 4.26 4.71
N PRO A 36 22.08 3.54 3.57
CA PRO A 36 23.20 3.44 2.63
C PRO A 36 23.68 4.80 2.16
N ASN A 37 24.98 5.02 2.16
CA ASN A 37 25.59 6.24 1.66
C ASN A 37 26.18 6.04 0.26
N LEU A 38 25.36 6.27 -0.73
CA LEU A 38 25.73 6.10 -2.15
C LEU A 38 26.91 7.01 -2.57
N LYS A 39 27.11 8.15 -1.88
CA LYS A 39 28.22 9.08 -2.17
C LYS A 39 29.57 8.52 -1.70
N GLU A 40 29.57 7.65 -0.71
CA GLU A 40 30.76 6.98 -0.17
C GLU A 40 31.01 5.61 -0.81
N GLY A 41 30.24 5.28 -1.88
CA GLY A 41 30.45 4.06 -2.65
C GLY A 41 29.69 2.84 -2.13
N ASP A 42 28.74 3.02 -1.23
CA ASP A 42 27.81 1.95 -0.84
C ASP A 42 26.96 1.53 -2.06
N LYS A 43 26.95 0.22 -2.34
CA LYS A 43 26.26 -0.34 -3.50
C LYS A 43 24.86 -0.84 -3.18
N GLU A 44 24.48 -0.84 -1.92
CA GLU A 44 23.18 -1.35 -1.51
C GLU A 44 22.07 -0.37 -1.89
N ASN A 45 20.96 -0.92 -2.42
CA ASN A 45 19.81 -0.12 -2.77
C ASN A 45 19.12 0.43 -1.50
N PRO A 46 19.02 1.76 -1.32
CA PRO A 46 18.36 2.35 -0.15
C PRO A 46 16.93 1.86 0.06
N LEU A 47 16.22 1.48 -0.99
CA LEU A 47 14.85 0.93 -0.91
C LEU A 47 14.77 -0.31 -0.01
N ASN A 48 15.81 -1.13 0.05
CA ASN A 48 15.85 -2.34 0.88
C ASN A 48 15.74 -2.04 2.38
N HIS A 49 16.05 -0.80 2.77
CA HIS A 49 16.04 -0.33 4.16
C HIS A 49 14.81 0.51 4.50
N TYR A 50 13.95 0.82 3.55
CA TYR A 50 12.78 1.65 3.82
C TYR A 50 11.69 0.85 4.52
N VAL A 51 11.04 1.51 5.47
CA VAL A 51 9.98 0.93 6.29
C VAL A 51 8.82 1.90 6.38
N GLU A 52 7.63 1.36 6.20
CA GLU A 52 6.36 2.05 6.47
C GLU A 52 5.88 1.76 7.88
N LEU A 53 5.50 2.78 8.63
CA LEU A 53 5.01 2.67 9.99
C LEU A 53 3.51 2.91 10.06
N LYS A 54 2.78 2.00 10.70
CA LYS A 54 1.34 2.15 10.92
C LYS A 54 0.96 1.82 12.35
N THR A 55 -0.14 2.40 12.82
CA THR A 55 -0.76 2.01 14.08
C THR A 55 -2.14 1.42 13.84
N ASN A 56 -2.54 0.47 14.65
CA ASN A 56 -3.87 -0.11 14.63
C ASN A 56 -4.37 -0.38 16.06
N SER A 57 -5.67 -0.41 16.25
CA SER A 57 -6.24 -0.92 17.51
C SER A 57 -6.06 -2.44 17.57
N ILE A 58 -5.99 -2.99 18.78
CA ILE A 58 -5.93 -4.45 18.99
C ILE A 58 -7.10 -5.12 18.24
N ILE A 59 -6.79 -6.23 17.58
CA ILE A 59 -7.78 -7.04 16.85
C ILE A 59 -8.36 -8.05 17.84
N ASN A 60 -9.61 -7.85 18.24
CA ASN A 60 -10.31 -8.66 19.24
C ASN A 60 -11.58 -9.35 18.72
N HIS A 61 -11.97 -9.09 17.46
CA HIS A 61 -13.16 -9.69 16.85
C HIS A 61 -13.05 -9.70 15.30
N PRO A 62 -13.86 -10.51 14.59
CA PRO A 62 -13.79 -10.66 13.14
C PRO A 62 -13.96 -9.37 12.33
N LYS A 63 -14.78 -8.42 12.82
CA LYS A 63 -14.96 -7.12 12.14
C LYS A 63 -13.70 -6.27 12.21
N SER A 64 -12.98 -6.27 13.35
CA SER A 64 -11.72 -5.54 13.48
C SER A 64 -10.61 -6.16 12.63
N LEU A 65 -10.60 -7.49 12.49
CA LEU A 65 -9.68 -8.16 11.58
C LEU A 65 -9.94 -7.74 10.13
N PHE A 66 -11.19 -7.76 9.66
CA PHE A 66 -11.54 -7.34 8.31
C PHE A 66 -11.18 -5.86 8.05
N ALA A 67 -11.44 -4.98 9.02
CA ALA A 67 -11.05 -3.56 8.91
C ALA A 67 -9.52 -3.40 8.82
N PHE A 68 -8.76 -4.18 9.59
CA PHE A 68 -7.31 -4.21 9.54
C PHE A 68 -6.80 -4.73 8.19
N GLU A 69 -7.35 -5.83 7.65
CA GLU A 69 -6.97 -6.37 6.35
C GLU A 69 -7.19 -5.37 5.21
N ASN A 70 -8.30 -4.62 5.23
CA ASN A 70 -8.54 -3.54 4.27
C ASN A 70 -7.55 -2.38 4.42
N LYS A 71 -7.15 -2.05 5.63
CA LYS A 71 -6.10 -1.06 5.89
C LYS A 71 -4.75 -1.55 5.39
N LEU A 72 -4.41 -2.80 5.71
CA LEU A 72 -3.17 -3.44 5.28
C LEU A 72 -3.07 -3.52 3.75
N PHE A 73 -4.18 -3.81 3.06
CA PHE A 73 -4.25 -3.77 1.60
C PHE A 73 -3.91 -2.39 1.02
N ARG A 74 -4.44 -1.31 1.60
CA ARG A 74 -4.13 0.06 1.13
C ARG A 74 -2.66 0.41 1.37
N THR A 75 -2.13 0.05 2.54
CA THR A 75 -0.72 0.25 2.88
C THR A 75 0.17 -0.57 1.95
N TRP A 76 -0.22 -1.83 1.67
CA TRP A 76 0.46 -2.67 0.68
C TRP A 76 0.54 -1.99 -0.69
N ALA A 77 -0.56 -1.41 -1.19
CA ALA A 77 -0.57 -0.75 -2.49
C ALA A 77 0.43 0.42 -2.57
N GLN A 78 0.51 1.22 -1.50
CA GLN A 78 1.49 2.31 -1.38
C GLN A 78 2.92 1.76 -1.39
N CYS A 79 3.23 0.80 -0.52
CA CYS A 79 4.56 0.21 -0.40
C CYS A 79 4.99 -0.53 -1.66
N PHE A 80 4.08 -1.28 -2.29
CA PHE A 80 4.33 -2.03 -3.52
C PHE A 80 4.75 -1.11 -4.68
N LEU A 81 4.06 0.02 -4.86
CA LEU A 81 4.34 0.97 -5.93
C LEU A 81 5.70 1.68 -5.75
N VAL A 82 6.09 1.95 -4.52
CA VAL A 82 7.35 2.62 -4.18
C VAL A 82 8.51 1.63 -4.07
N GLY A 83 8.22 0.36 -3.78
CA GLY A 83 9.23 -0.67 -3.53
C GLY A 83 9.68 -0.73 -2.06
N ILE A 84 8.86 -0.27 -1.12
CA ILE A 84 9.13 -0.40 0.33
C ILE A 84 8.89 -1.85 0.76
N PRO A 85 9.92 -2.59 1.24
CA PRO A 85 9.81 -4.01 1.48
C PRO A 85 9.11 -4.38 2.79
N LYS A 86 9.10 -3.48 3.78
CA LYS A 86 8.68 -3.77 5.14
C LYS A 86 7.65 -2.77 5.66
N ILE A 87 6.61 -3.30 6.31
CA ILE A 87 5.61 -2.53 7.05
C ILE A 87 5.66 -2.95 8.51
N ILE A 88 5.74 -2.01 9.42
CA ILE A 88 5.68 -2.25 10.86
C ILE A 88 4.38 -1.67 11.40
N VAL A 89 3.61 -2.50 12.08
CA VAL A 89 2.33 -2.11 12.67
C VAL A 89 2.40 -2.19 14.20
N GLY A 90 2.20 -1.06 14.85
CA GLY A 90 2.02 -0.99 16.30
C GLY A 90 0.54 -1.17 16.66
N PHE A 91 0.22 -2.19 17.45
CA PHE A 91 -1.13 -2.41 17.97
C PHE A 91 -1.29 -1.75 19.34
N ARG A 92 -2.28 -0.90 19.45
CA ARG A 92 -2.58 -0.12 20.66
C ARG A 92 -3.93 -0.49 21.24
N ASP A 93 -4.05 -0.36 22.58
CA ASP A 93 -5.32 -0.48 23.28
C ASP A 93 -6.17 0.80 23.20
N GLU A 94 -7.28 0.79 23.91
CA GLU A 94 -8.22 1.93 24.00
C GLU A 94 -7.60 3.16 24.69
N ASN A 95 -6.60 2.94 25.56
CA ASN A 95 -5.87 4.01 26.23
C ASN A 95 -4.67 4.53 25.41
N MET A 96 -4.57 4.15 24.13
CA MET A 96 -3.46 4.49 23.23
C MET A 96 -2.10 3.91 23.64
N ILE A 97 -2.07 2.90 24.52
CA ILE A 97 -0.85 2.24 24.94
C ILE A 97 -0.49 1.18 23.91
N LEU A 98 0.74 1.22 23.42
CA LEU A 98 1.29 0.21 22.51
C LEU A 98 1.39 -1.14 23.25
N ARG A 99 0.76 -2.18 22.72
CA ARG A 99 0.72 -3.52 23.31
C ARG A 99 1.55 -4.54 22.55
N SER A 100 1.59 -4.44 21.24
CA SER A 100 2.43 -5.29 20.41
C SER A 100 2.90 -4.56 19.16
N VAL A 101 3.95 -5.09 18.55
CA VAL A 101 4.48 -4.62 17.27
C VAL A 101 4.62 -5.84 16.37
N GLU A 102 4.13 -5.75 15.14
CA GLU A 102 4.24 -6.81 14.15
C GLU A 102 4.88 -6.30 12.86
N GLU A 103 5.68 -7.15 12.24
CA GLU A 103 6.35 -6.88 10.97
C GLU A 103 5.64 -7.64 9.84
N TYR A 104 5.42 -6.95 8.74
CA TYR A 104 4.84 -7.51 7.51
C TYR A 104 5.79 -7.25 6.35
N GLU A 105 6.15 -8.31 5.63
CA GLU A 105 6.83 -8.19 4.35
C GLU A 105 5.81 -7.83 3.28
N THR A 106 6.03 -6.71 2.58
CA THR A 106 5.08 -6.18 1.59
C THR A 106 4.66 -7.24 0.56
N GLU A 107 5.58 -8.03 0.05
CA GLU A 107 5.30 -9.07 -0.94
C GLU A 107 4.46 -10.25 -0.41
N LYS A 108 4.48 -10.49 0.91
CA LYS A 108 3.75 -11.61 1.54
C LYS A 108 2.31 -11.26 1.95
N ILE A 109 1.96 -9.98 2.02
CA ILE A 109 0.63 -9.52 2.44
C ILE A 109 -0.51 -10.11 1.61
N PRO A 110 -0.42 -10.22 0.26
CA PRO A 110 -1.49 -10.85 -0.53
C PRO A 110 -1.80 -12.28 -0.13
N ILE A 111 -0.78 -13.06 0.19
CA ILE A 111 -0.92 -14.47 0.61
C ILE A 111 -1.50 -14.53 2.02
N LEU A 112 -1.03 -13.68 2.93
CA LEU A 112 -1.50 -13.61 4.31
C LEU A 112 -3.01 -13.32 4.37
N ILE A 113 -3.49 -12.29 3.67
CA ILE A 113 -4.91 -11.92 3.65
C ILE A 113 -5.75 -13.04 3.01
N LYS A 114 -5.26 -13.65 1.94
CA LYS A 114 -5.94 -14.77 1.29
C LYS A 114 -6.11 -15.95 2.25
N ASN A 115 -5.08 -16.32 2.98
CA ASN A 115 -5.12 -17.45 3.92
C ASN A 115 -6.09 -17.20 5.08
N ASN A 116 -6.13 -15.98 5.63
CA ASN A 116 -7.08 -15.62 6.68
C ASN A 116 -8.54 -15.75 6.21
N THR A 117 -8.81 -15.41 4.96
CA THR A 117 -10.15 -15.53 4.37
C THR A 117 -10.59 -16.98 4.28
N PHE A 118 -9.72 -17.89 3.82
CA PHE A 118 -10.04 -19.32 3.73
C PHE A 118 -10.32 -19.96 5.09
N GLN A 119 -9.61 -19.55 6.14
CA GLN A 119 -9.86 -20.07 7.50
C GLN A 119 -11.21 -19.59 8.05
N SER A 120 -11.64 -18.39 7.70
CA SER A 120 -12.96 -17.87 8.12
C SER A 120 -14.12 -18.60 7.47
N ASP A 121 -13.99 -19.03 6.23
CA ASP A 121 -15.05 -19.72 5.49
C ASP A 121 -15.23 -21.18 5.97
N ASN A 122 -14.15 -21.84 6.39
CA ASN A 122 -14.21 -23.20 6.92
C ASN A 122 -14.81 -23.29 8.34
N ASN A 123 -14.80 -22.21 9.12
CA ASN A 123 -15.32 -22.18 10.48
C ASN A 123 -16.79 -21.73 10.59
N ASN A 124 -17.37 -21.17 9.52
CA ASN A 124 -18.75 -20.70 9.49
C ASN A 124 -19.55 -21.52 8.45
N GLY A 125 -20.08 -22.66 8.84
CA GLY A 125 -21.06 -23.43 8.05
C GLY A 125 -22.45 -22.77 7.92
N GLY A 126 -22.52 -21.45 7.75
CA GLY A 126 -23.76 -20.72 7.63
C GLY A 126 -23.61 -19.56 6.67
N ASN A 127 -24.58 -19.38 5.80
CA ASN A 127 -24.86 -18.33 4.81
C ASN A 127 -24.12 -16.98 5.00
N GLY A 128 -22.79 -17.01 5.01
CA GLY A 128 -21.93 -15.86 5.13
C GLY A 128 -21.91 -15.11 3.80
N GLY A 129 -22.49 -13.91 3.76
CA GLY A 129 -22.39 -13.02 2.61
C GLY A 129 -20.92 -12.91 2.15
N LYS A 130 -20.69 -12.98 0.82
CA LYS A 130 -19.37 -12.88 0.21
C LYS A 130 -18.59 -11.73 0.84
N LYS A 131 -17.62 -12.03 1.70
CA LYS A 131 -16.70 -11.02 2.22
C LYS A 131 -15.98 -10.39 1.03
N ASN A 132 -15.97 -9.07 0.99
CA ASN A 132 -15.29 -8.32 -0.06
C ASN A 132 -13.76 -8.38 0.19
N VAL A 133 -13.17 -9.51 -0.20
CA VAL A 133 -11.72 -9.74 -0.06
C VAL A 133 -10.96 -8.79 -0.97
N PRO A 134 -9.89 -8.13 -0.48
CA PRO A 134 -9.06 -7.28 -1.29
C PRO A 134 -8.54 -7.99 -2.55
N LYS A 135 -8.73 -7.38 -3.71
CA LYS A 135 -8.38 -7.96 -5.01
C LYS A 135 -7.05 -7.38 -5.49
N PHE A 136 -5.93 -7.88 -4.97
CA PHE A 136 -4.58 -7.38 -5.25
C PHE A 136 -4.25 -7.31 -6.75
N MET A 137 -4.26 -8.43 -7.44
CA MET A 137 -3.92 -8.48 -8.87
C MET A 137 -4.92 -7.72 -9.76
N PRO A 138 -6.23 -7.81 -9.56
CA PRO A 138 -7.19 -6.96 -10.28
C PRO A 138 -6.93 -5.46 -10.10
N SER A 139 -6.55 -5.01 -8.89
CA SER A 139 -6.26 -3.60 -8.64
C SER A 139 -5.01 -3.12 -9.40
N ILE A 140 -3.95 -3.94 -9.44
CA ILE A 140 -2.75 -3.62 -10.22
C ILE A 140 -3.04 -3.61 -11.73
N LYS A 141 -3.81 -4.60 -12.22
CA LYS A 141 -4.23 -4.63 -13.63
C LYS A 141 -5.10 -3.44 -14.01
N PHE A 142 -6.03 -3.05 -13.14
CA PHE A 142 -6.84 -1.85 -13.34
C PHE A 142 -5.97 -0.60 -13.41
N LEU A 143 -5.01 -0.44 -12.50
CA LEU A 143 -4.09 0.71 -12.53
C LEU A 143 -3.28 0.74 -13.83
N GLY A 144 -2.75 -0.41 -14.28
CA GLY A 144 -2.02 -0.50 -15.55
C GLY A 144 -2.89 -0.12 -16.75
N GLY A 145 -4.13 -0.63 -16.83
CA GLY A 145 -5.08 -0.28 -17.88
C GLY A 145 -5.47 1.19 -17.85
N PHE A 146 -5.69 1.75 -16.67
CA PHE A 146 -6.01 3.16 -16.49
C PHE A 146 -4.87 4.08 -16.94
N LEU A 147 -3.62 3.74 -16.59
CA LEU A 147 -2.44 4.49 -17.01
C LEU A 147 -2.22 4.41 -18.54
N ALA A 148 -2.46 3.24 -19.14
CA ALA A 148 -2.43 3.08 -20.60
C ALA A 148 -3.45 3.99 -21.27
N TRP A 149 -4.68 3.96 -20.79
CA TRP A 149 -5.77 4.81 -21.27
C TRP A 149 -5.43 6.30 -21.12
N LEU A 150 -4.86 6.72 -19.98
CA LEU A 150 -4.40 8.11 -19.79
C LEU A 150 -3.36 8.51 -20.84
N ASN A 151 -2.37 7.66 -21.08
CA ASN A 151 -1.29 7.94 -22.03
C ASN A 151 -1.79 8.03 -23.48
N GLU A 152 -2.87 7.33 -23.81
CA GLU A 152 -3.49 7.37 -25.15
C GLU A 152 -4.43 8.57 -25.33
N ASN A 153 -5.15 8.97 -24.28
CA ASN A 153 -6.24 9.95 -24.40
C ASN A 153 -5.87 11.35 -23.95
N ILE A 154 -4.79 11.53 -23.18
CA ILE A 154 -4.32 12.83 -22.76
C ILE A 154 -3.10 13.22 -23.59
N PRO A 155 -3.22 14.22 -24.47
CA PRO A 155 -2.08 14.73 -25.23
C PRO A 155 -0.96 15.20 -24.28
N LYS A 156 0.28 14.88 -24.65
CA LYS A 156 1.45 15.36 -23.93
C LYS A 156 1.64 16.86 -24.21
N ASP A 157 2.09 17.58 -23.21
CA ASP A 157 2.64 18.94 -23.34
C ASP A 157 1.67 20.06 -23.83
N ASP A 158 0.48 20.16 -23.23
CA ASP A 158 -0.34 21.35 -23.37
C ASP A 158 -0.45 22.08 -22.03
N GLU A 159 0.48 22.99 -21.77
CA GLU A 159 0.57 23.80 -20.54
C GLU A 159 -0.69 24.65 -20.28
N ASN A 160 -1.52 24.87 -21.31
CA ASN A 160 -2.72 25.72 -21.25
C ASN A 160 -3.99 24.89 -20.92
N LYS A 161 -3.89 23.58 -20.79
CA LYS A 161 -5.05 22.72 -20.54
C LYS A 161 -4.97 22.03 -19.19
N ALA A 162 -6.07 22.09 -18.45
CA ALA A 162 -6.31 21.25 -17.27
C ALA A 162 -7.30 20.14 -17.62
N TRP A 163 -6.98 18.91 -17.24
CA TRP A 163 -7.80 17.74 -17.51
C TRP A 163 -8.56 17.32 -16.24
N LYS A 164 -9.86 17.10 -16.37
CA LYS A 164 -10.69 16.57 -15.29
C LYS A 164 -11.11 15.15 -15.63
N LEU A 165 -10.69 14.21 -14.80
CA LEU A 165 -11.10 12.81 -14.89
C LEU A 165 -12.30 12.56 -13.99
N LYS A 166 -13.33 11.92 -14.53
CA LYS A 166 -14.52 11.54 -13.77
C LYS A 166 -14.78 10.05 -14.02
N TYR A 167 -14.76 9.27 -12.95
CA TYR A 167 -15.22 7.88 -13.00
C TYR A 167 -16.74 7.85 -12.93
N ASN A 168 -17.39 7.17 -13.87
CA ASN A 168 -18.83 6.95 -13.87
C ASN A 168 -19.10 5.45 -13.68
N SER A 169 -19.61 5.07 -12.50
CA SER A 169 -19.93 3.68 -12.17
C SER A 169 -21.18 3.14 -12.87
N GLU A 170 -21.99 4.00 -13.47
CA GLU A 170 -23.27 3.60 -14.08
C GLU A 170 -23.09 3.06 -15.51
N THR A 171 -21.98 3.38 -16.18
CA THR A 171 -21.70 2.95 -17.57
C THR A 171 -21.04 1.58 -17.69
N ASN A 172 -20.69 0.92 -16.58
CA ASN A 172 -20.03 -0.39 -16.55
C ASN A 172 -21.01 -1.56 -16.32
N LYS A 173 -22.21 -1.48 -16.89
CA LYS A 173 -23.22 -2.56 -16.81
C LYS A 173 -23.43 -3.31 -18.13
N ASP A 174 -22.44 -3.28 -19.03
CA ASP A 174 -22.45 -4.11 -20.25
C ASP A 174 -21.24 -5.05 -20.25
#